data_641ac14a4c9548df82746d99c95d0e25
#
_entry.id   641ac14a4c9548df82746d99c95d0e25
#
_cell.length_a   1.000
_cell.length_b   1.000
_cell.length_c   1.000
_cell.angle_alpha   90.00
_cell.angle_beta   90.00
_cell.angle_gamma   90.00
#
_symmetry.space_group_name_H-M   'P 1'
#
loop_
_entity.id
_entity.type
_entity.pdbx_description
1 polymer ?
#
loop_
_entity_poly.entity_id
_entity_poly.type
_entity_poly.pdbx_seq_one_letter_code
_entity_poly.pdbx_strand_id
1 'polypeptide(L)' 'MPPVSVVIITLNEASRLKDALDSVAWADERIVVDSGSTDDTVAIARANADRVETRAWTGYADQKN' A
#
# COMPACT_ATOMS: atom_id res chain seq x y z
N MET A 1 16.04 -18.82 5.91
CA MET A 1 14.60 -18.50 6.03
C MET A 1 14.09 -17.99 4.71
N PRO A 2 12.91 -18.40 4.30
CA PRO A 2 12.37 -17.88 3.06
C PRO A 2 12.08 -16.38 3.21
N PRO A 3 12.15 -15.62 2.14
CA PRO A 3 11.84 -14.22 2.21
C PRO A 3 10.37 -13.98 2.54
N VAL A 4 10.08 -12.89 3.20
CA VAL A 4 8.74 -12.53 3.58
C VAL A 4 8.37 -11.22 2.89
N SER A 5 7.25 -11.24 2.18
CA SER A 5 6.70 -10.05 1.56
C SER A 5 5.44 -9.65 2.33
N VAL A 6 5.36 -8.37 2.70
CA VAL A 6 4.19 -7.84 3.38
C VAL A 6 3.45 -6.95 2.41
N VAL A 7 2.14 -7.18 2.28
CA VAL A 7 1.29 -6.38 1.41
C VAL A 7 0.37 -5.54 2.28
N ILE A 8 0.37 -4.24 2.06
CA ILE A 8 -0.48 -3.31 2.78
C ILE A 8 -1.43 -2.66 1.79
N ILE A 9 -2.72 -2.79 2.04
CA ILE A 9 -3.74 -2.17 1.20
C ILE A 9 -4.15 -0.87 1.84
N THR A 10 -4.12 0.22 1.08
CA THR A 10 -4.36 1.55 1.62
C THR A 10 -5.46 2.29 0.90
N LEU A 11 -6.12 3.18 1.63
CA LEU A 11 -7.04 4.14 1.07
C LEU A 11 -7.04 5.33 2.03
N ASN A 12 -6.44 6.45 1.60
CA ASN A 12 -6.34 7.67 2.40
C ASN A 12 -5.73 7.43 3.78
N GLU A 13 -4.58 6.76 3.80
CA GLU A 13 -3.90 6.41 5.04
C GLU A 13 -2.61 7.20 5.27
N ALA A 14 -2.51 8.39 4.70
CA ALA A 14 -1.27 9.16 4.76
C ALA A 14 -0.74 9.34 6.18
N SER A 15 -1.63 9.59 7.14
CA SER A 15 -1.21 9.84 8.51
C SER A 15 -0.70 8.60 9.24
N ARG A 16 -0.97 7.42 8.72
CA ARG A 16 -0.61 6.16 9.39
C ARG A 16 0.35 5.29 8.61
N LEU A 17 0.48 5.57 7.32
CA LEU A 17 1.20 4.66 6.44
C LEU A 17 2.66 4.52 6.80
N LYS A 18 3.32 5.62 7.14
CA LYS A 18 4.72 5.54 7.49
C LYS A 18 4.94 4.68 8.72
N ASP A 19 4.09 4.85 9.72
CA ASP A 19 4.19 4.02 10.93
C ASP A 19 3.91 2.56 10.62
N ALA A 20 2.94 2.29 9.76
CA ALA A 20 2.64 0.92 9.36
C ALA A 20 3.82 0.30 8.63
N LEU A 21 4.45 1.03 7.72
CA LEU A 21 5.61 0.52 6.99
C LEU A 21 6.81 0.32 7.91
N ASP A 22 7.00 1.22 8.86
CA ASP A 22 8.08 1.08 9.83
C ASP A 22 7.89 -0.15 10.71
N SER A 23 6.65 -0.47 11.06
CA SER A 23 6.37 -1.62 11.92
C SER A 23 6.66 -2.94 11.22
N VAL A 24 6.72 -2.96 9.89
CA VAL A 24 7.06 -4.16 9.13
C VAL A 24 8.40 -4.01 8.41
N ALA A 25 9.27 -3.17 8.94
CA ALA A 25 10.59 -2.96 8.35
C ALA A 25 11.43 -4.24 8.34
N TRP A 26 11.10 -5.22 9.16
CA TRP A 26 11.77 -6.50 9.20
C TRP A 26 11.48 -7.35 7.95
N ALA A 27 10.46 -7.02 7.19
CA ALA A 27 10.11 -7.82 6.02
C ALA A 27 11.14 -7.62 4.90
N ASP A 28 11.32 -8.64 4.10
CA ASP A 28 12.24 -8.57 2.97
C ASP A 28 11.71 -7.67 1.88
N GLU A 29 10.40 -7.62 1.72
CA GLU A 29 9.77 -6.75 0.75
C GLU A 29 8.48 -6.19 1.32
N ARG A 30 8.27 -4.90 1.15
CA ARG A 30 7.04 -4.24 1.59
C ARG A 30 6.35 -3.67 0.35
N ILE A 31 5.14 -4.13 0.11
CA ILE A 31 4.37 -3.76 -1.07
C ILE A 31 3.13 -3.00 -0.61
N VAL A 32 2.90 -1.85 -1.20
CA VAL A 32 1.69 -1.09 -0.91
C VAL A 32 0.79 -1.14 -2.15
N VAL A 33 -0.46 -1.51 -1.95
CA VAL A 33 -1.48 -1.47 -2.99
C VAL A 33 -2.48 -0.40 -2.59
N ASP A 34 -2.49 0.69 -3.35
CA ASP A 34 -3.35 1.82 -3.04
C ASP A 34 -4.65 1.73 -3.83
N SER A 35 -5.76 1.98 -3.14
CA SER A 35 -7.09 1.80 -3.72
C SER A 35 -7.68 3.08 -4.30
N GLY A 36 -6.86 4.10 -4.50
CA GLY A 36 -7.33 5.36 -5.09
C GLY A 36 -7.33 6.51 -4.10
N SER A 37 -6.27 6.61 -3.30
CA SER A 37 -6.16 7.69 -2.33
C SER A 37 -6.09 9.05 -3.00
N THR A 38 -6.71 10.02 -2.38
CA THR A 38 -6.67 11.40 -2.85
C THR A 38 -5.74 12.27 -2.01
N ASP A 39 -5.14 11.72 -0.96
CA ASP A 39 -4.18 12.42 -0.12
C ASP A 39 -2.75 12.01 -0.51
N ASP A 40 -1.79 12.21 0.39
CA ASP A 40 -0.38 11.92 0.12
C ASP A 40 0.01 10.46 0.30
N THR A 41 -0.95 9.57 0.46
CA THR A 41 -0.69 8.16 0.72
C THR A 41 0.27 7.55 -0.29
N VAL A 42 0.02 7.76 -1.57
CA VAL A 42 0.87 7.17 -2.62
C VAL A 42 2.28 7.73 -2.57
N ALA A 43 2.40 9.05 -2.33
CA ALA A 43 3.72 9.66 -2.24
C ALA A 43 4.53 9.10 -1.07
N ILE A 44 3.87 8.93 0.08
CA ILE A 44 4.50 8.34 1.26
C ILE A 44 4.90 6.89 0.99
N ALA A 45 4.02 6.15 0.32
CA ALA A 45 4.30 4.77 -0.01
C ALA A 45 5.53 4.67 -0.91
N ARG A 46 5.61 5.49 -1.94
CA ARG A 46 6.74 5.45 -2.85
C ARG A 46 8.06 5.80 -2.18
N ALA A 47 8.01 6.61 -1.15
CA ALA A 47 9.22 7.00 -0.44
C ALA A 47 9.68 5.92 0.55
N ASN A 48 8.78 5.05 1.00
CA ASN A 48 9.07 4.15 2.11
C ASN A 48 8.89 2.66 1.81
N ALA A 49 8.10 2.31 0.80
CA ALA A 49 7.89 0.90 0.45
C ALA A 49 8.80 0.48 -0.69
N ASP A 50 9.01 -0.81 -0.85
CA ASP A 50 9.83 -1.34 -1.93
C ASP A 50 9.08 -1.34 -3.24
N ARG A 51 7.76 -1.45 -3.18
CA ARG A 51 6.94 -1.53 -4.36
C ARG A 51 5.59 -0.90 -4.08
N VAL A 52 5.07 -0.15 -5.02
CA VAL A 52 3.76 0.49 -4.88
C VAL A 52 2.96 0.24 -6.14
N GLU A 53 1.76 -0.27 -5.96
CA GLU A 53 0.80 -0.41 -7.05
C GLU A 53 -0.43 0.39 -6.72
N THR A 54 -1.05 0.97 -7.71
CA THR A 54 -2.28 1.71 -7.52
C THR A 54 -3.39 1.02 -8.30
N ARG A 55 -4.52 0.82 -7.64
CA ARG A 55 -5.69 0.23 -8.25
C ARG A 55 -6.89 1.04 -7.87
N ALA A 56 -7.53 1.65 -8.82
CA ALA A 56 -8.74 2.39 -8.54
C ALA A 56 -9.82 1.42 -8.10
N TRP A 57 -10.46 1.73 -6.98
CA TRP A 57 -11.60 0.97 -6.53
C TRP A 57 -12.81 1.52 -7.26
N THR A 58 -13.38 0.73 -8.11
CA THR A 58 -14.46 1.18 -8.95
C THR A 58 -15.82 0.67 -8.49
N GLY A 59 -15.86 -0.11 -7.44
CA GLY A 59 -17.07 -0.56 -6.84
C GLY A 59 -17.56 -1.84 -7.47
N TYR A 60 -18.74 -2.27 -7.03
CA TYR A 60 -19.27 -3.48 -7.39
C TYR A 60 -19.53 -3.66 -8.84
N ALA A 61 -20.00 -2.65 -9.54
CA ALA A 61 -20.39 -2.78 -10.92
C ALA A 61 -19.27 -3.21 -11.79
N ASP A 62 -18.10 -2.70 -11.53
CA ASP A 62 -16.95 -3.06 -12.33
C ASP A 62 -16.40 -4.41 -11.99
N GLN A 63 -16.56 -4.82 -10.78
CA GLN A 63 -16.09 -6.11 -10.39
C GLN A 63 -16.85 -7.23 -11.02
N LYS A 64 -18.04 -6.97 -11.43
CA LYS A 64 -18.83 -7.99 -12.07
C LYS A 64 -18.41 -8.25 -13.48
N ASN A 65 -17.68 -7.40 -14.03
CA ASN A 65 -17.21 -7.56 -15.40
C ASN A 65 -15.87 -8.33 -15.46
#